data_339dd53219e43007accc0066776b7466
#
_entry.id   339dd53219e43007accc0066776b7466
#
_cell.length_a   1.000
_cell.length_b   1.000
_cell.length_c   1.000
_cell.angle_alpha   90.00
_cell.angle_beta   90.00
_cell.angle_gamma   90.00
#
_symmetry.space_group_name_H-M   'P 1'
#
loop_
_entity.id
_entity.type
_entity.pdbx_description
1 polymer ?
#
loop_
_entity_poly.entity_id
_entity_poly.type
_entity_poly.pdbx_seq_one_letter_code
_entity_poly.pdbx_strand_id
1 'polypeptide(L)'
;AILMYTSIITPLLAQCIVCGVVFVGLFITVMEFLLYKQFMDPLYKKIEAHNLMGVRKPRGEVKRRIVISGHIDAAYEWRHLYYGKKVPLMAIFMSWTIGGAIVSFILSVIAIVANFVDMGTFGDFMINYSYIFHFVTALGMVTLFMFVDFNTISPGANDNLTGTYAAVCALRMLDM
;
A
#
# COMPACT_ATOMS: atom_id res chain seq x y z
N ALA A 1 -10.86 11.74 18.91
CA ALA A 1 -11.45 12.90 19.58
C ALA A 1 -12.71 12.52 20.36
N ILE A 2 -13.76 12.00 19.71
CA ILE A 2 -15.03 11.63 20.38
C ILE A 2 -14.82 10.54 21.44
N LEU A 3 -13.98 9.53 21.16
CA LEU A 3 -13.67 8.45 22.12
C LEU A 3 -12.83 8.90 23.33
N MET A 4 -12.08 9.99 23.22
CA MET A 4 -11.33 10.55 24.36
C MET A 4 -12.20 11.32 25.36
N TYR A 5 -13.37 11.78 24.94
CA TYR A 5 -14.31 12.48 25.81
C TYR A 5 -15.30 11.56 26.54
N THR A 6 -15.37 10.30 26.13
CA THR A 6 -16.11 9.31 26.89
C THR A 6 -15.18 8.75 27.97
N SER A 7 -15.58 8.81 29.23
CA SER A 7 -14.83 8.32 30.41
C SER A 7 -14.40 6.83 30.35
N ILE A 8 -14.59 6.18 29.23
CA ILE A 8 -14.33 4.76 28.98
C ILE A 8 -12.91 4.51 28.44
N ILE A 9 -12.33 5.44 27.65
CA ILE A 9 -11.00 5.27 27.06
C ILE A 9 -10.08 6.40 27.52
N THR A 10 -9.03 6.03 28.27
CA THR A 10 -7.99 6.99 28.65
C THR A 10 -7.14 7.40 27.44
N PRO A 11 -6.53 8.61 27.45
CA PRO A 11 -5.60 9.02 26.38
C PRO A 11 -4.50 7.97 26.09
N LEU A 12 -3.93 7.38 27.13
CA LEU A 12 -2.92 6.32 26.98
C LEU A 12 -3.46 5.11 26.23
N LEU A 13 -4.65 4.62 26.60
CA LEU A 13 -5.25 3.48 25.92
C LEU A 13 -5.54 3.78 24.44
N ALA A 14 -6.02 4.99 24.14
CA ALA A 14 -6.26 5.42 22.76
C ALA A 14 -4.95 5.44 21.95
N GLN A 15 -3.85 5.93 22.51
CA GLN A 15 -2.53 5.93 21.86
C GLN A 15 -2.02 4.49 21.65
N CYS A 16 -2.20 3.61 22.62
CA CYS A 16 -1.83 2.19 22.49
C CYS A 16 -2.61 1.50 21.36
N ILE A 17 -3.93 1.77 21.24
CA ILE A 17 -4.76 1.23 20.18
C ILE A 17 -4.28 1.73 18.81
N VAL A 18 -4.07 3.05 18.66
CA VAL A 18 -3.57 3.61 17.38
C VAL A 18 -2.21 3.03 17.04
N CYS A 19 -1.29 3.00 17.99
CA CYS A 19 0.05 2.42 17.81
C CYS A 19 -0.03 0.97 17.34
N GLY A 20 -0.84 0.14 18.00
CA GLY A 20 -1.01 -1.28 17.67
C GLY A 20 -1.61 -1.49 16.28
N VAL A 21 -2.69 -0.79 15.96
CA VAL A 21 -3.37 -0.90 14.66
C VAL A 21 -2.44 -0.48 13.53
N VAL A 22 -1.76 0.67 13.67
CA VAL A 22 -0.85 1.17 12.64
C VAL A 22 0.38 0.26 12.50
N PHE A 23 0.93 -0.24 13.63
CA PHE A 23 2.02 -1.20 13.60
C PHE A 23 1.67 -2.46 12.82
N VAL A 24 0.51 -3.06 13.09
CA VAL A 24 0.04 -4.25 12.36
C VAL A 24 -0.12 -3.96 10.88
N GLY A 25 -0.72 -2.81 10.51
CA GLY A 25 -0.86 -2.42 9.10
C GLY A 25 0.49 -2.23 8.40
N LEU A 26 1.44 -1.54 9.04
CA LEU A 26 2.79 -1.35 8.50
C LEU A 26 3.54 -2.69 8.42
N PHE A 27 3.42 -3.55 9.44
CA PHE A 27 4.04 -4.87 9.45
C PHE A 27 3.54 -5.72 8.28
N ILE A 28 2.22 -5.79 8.08
CA ILE A 28 1.63 -6.50 6.93
C ILE A 28 2.18 -5.94 5.63
N THR A 29 2.19 -4.62 5.48
CA THR A 29 2.70 -3.96 4.27
C THR A 29 4.16 -4.32 4.00
N VAL A 30 5.02 -4.27 5.02
CA VAL A 30 6.43 -4.63 4.87
C VAL A 30 6.58 -6.11 4.50
N MET A 31 5.88 -6.99 5.19
CA MET A 31 6.01 -8.43 4.98
C MET A 31 5.49 -8.85 3.60
N GLU A 32 4.30 -8.38 3.20
CA GLU A 32 3.67 -8.77 1.93
C GLU A 32 4.30 -8.07 0.72
N PHE A 33 4.47 -6.73 0.76
CA PHE A 33 4.88 -5.95 -0.41
C PHE A 33 6.39 -5.78 -0.54
N LEU A 34 7.13 -5.63 0.56
CA LEU A 34 8.57 -5.42 0.48
C LEU A 34 9.37 -6.74 0.57
N LEU A 35 8.94 -7.65 1.43
CA LEU A 35 9.66 -8.91 1.67
C LEU A 35 9.06 -10.11 0.95
N TYR A 36 7.89 -9.97 0.32
CA TYR A 36 7.18 -11.03 -0.40
C TYR A 36 7.02 -12.33 0.41
N LYS A 37 6.71 -12.21 1.72
CA LYS A 37 6.62 -13.36 2.62
C LYS A 37 5.32 -14.15 2.50
N GLN A 38 4.29 -13.56 1.88
CA GLN A 38 3.01 -14.22 1.57
C GLN A 38 2.38 -14.94 2.78
N PHE A 39 2.57 -14.38 3.99
CA PHE A 39 2.08 -15.02 5.22
C PHE A 39 0.57 -14.85 5.41
N MET A 40 -0.05 -13.92 4.68
CA MET A 40 -1.50 -13.70 4.66
C MET A 40 -2.23 -14.68 3.72
N ASP A 41 -1.52 -15.35 2.81
CA ASP A 41 -2.10 -16.27 1.83
C ASP A 41 -3.05 -17.32 2.42
N PRO A 42 -2.79 -17.92 3.60
CA PRO A 42 -3.71 -18.87 4.21
C PRO A 42 -5.09 -18.32 4.55
N LEU A 43 -5.24 -16.98 4.66
CA LEU A 43 -6.50 -16.32 4.94
C LEU A 43 -7.38 -16.14 3.70
N TYR A 44 -6.82 -16.35 2.50
CA TYR A 44 -7.52 -16.15 1.25
C TYR A 44 -7.84 -17.48 0.56
N LYS A 45 -8.93 -17.46 -0.20
CA LYS A 45 -9.30 -18.59 -1.04
C LYS A 45 -8.26 -18.75 -2.17
N LYS A 46 -7.70 -19.94 -2.30
CA LYS A 46 -6.81 -20.25 -3.42
C LYS A 46 -7.60 -20.26 -4.73
N ILE A 47 -7.05 -19.57 -5.72
CA ILE A 47 -7.53 -19.58 -7.11
C ILE A 47 -6.43 -20.14 -7.99
N GLU A 48 -6.85 -20.87 -9.02
CA GLU A 48 -5.93 -21.37 -10.04
C GLU A 48 -5.52 -20.21 -10.96
N ALA A 49 -4.23 -20.02 -11.14
CA ALA A 49 -3.66 -19.02 -12.04
C ALA A 49 -2.73 -19.71 -13.04
N HIS A 50 -2.72 -19.22 -14.28
CA HIS A 50 -1.92 -19.80 -15.36
C HIS A 50 -0.90 -18.79 -15.86
N ASN A 51 0.35 -19.25 -16.00
CA ASN A 51 1.40 -18.50 -16.66
C ASN A 51 1.73 -19.16 -17.99
N LEU A 52 1.79 -18.38 -19.06
CA LEU A 52 2.21 -18.88 -20.37
C LEU A 52 3.70 -18.62 -20.56
N MET A 53 4.47 -19.66 -20.88
CA MET A 53 5.90 -19.56 -21.14
C MET A 53 6.21 -20.05 -22.54
N GLY A 54 6.68 -19.15 -23.39
CA GLY A 54 7.28 -19.49 -24.70
C GLY A 54 8.80 -19.64 -24.54
N VAL A 55 9.34 -20.78 -24.98
CA VAL A 55 10.77 -21.05 -24.90
C VAL A 55 11.34 -21.24 -26.30
N ARG A 56 12.34 -20.46 -26.65
CA ARG A 56 13.13 -20.67 -27.85
C ARG A 56 14.40 -21.45 -27.53
N LYS A 57 14.60 -22.58 -28.22
CA LYS A 57 15.82 -23.38 -28.05
C LYS A 57 16.99 -22.73 -28.79
N PRO A 58 18.19 -22.73 -28.26
CA PRO A 58 19.39 -22.21 -28.93
C PRO A 58 19.76 -23.09 -30.12
N ARG A 59 20.39 -22.49 -31.15
CA ARG A 59 20.95 -23.23 -32.31
C ARG A 59 22.37 -23.72 -32.05
N GLY A 60 23.01 -23.29 -30.95
CA GLY A 60 24.37 -23.67 -30.58
C GLY A 60 24.57 -23.61 -29.09
N GLU A 61 25.81 -23.38 -28.65
CA GLU A 61 26.16 -23.28 -27.24
C GLU A 61 25.46 -22.09 -26.54
N VAL A 62 24.89 -22.34 -25.36
CA VAL A 62 24.18 -21.34 -24.57
C VAL A 62 25.17 -20.44 -23.85
N LYS A 63 25.36 -19.23 -24.34
CA LYS A 63 26.18 -18.22 -23.68
C LYS A 63 25.42 -17.37 -22.68
N ARG A 64 24.12 -17.11 -22.92
CA ARG A 64 23.22 -16.31 -22.08
C ARG A 64 21.79 -16.81 -22.17
N ARG A 65 21.04 -16.63 -21.08
CA ARG A 65 19.58 -16.82 -21.05
C ARG A 65 18.96 -15.47 -20.79
N ILE A 66 17.97 -15.09 -21.59
CA ILE A 66 17.19 -13.85 -21.45
C ILE A 66 15.76 -14.26 -21.19
N VAL A 67 15.15 -13.71 -20.17
CA VAL A 67 13.73 -13.85 -19.86
C VAL A 67 13.08 -12.49 -20.09
N ILE A 68 12.07 -12.42 -20.94
CA ILE A 68 11.26 -11.23 -21.17
C ILE A 68 9.86 -11.60 -20.70
N SER A 69 9.32 -10.85 -19.77
CA SER A 69 8.01 -11.14 -19.16
C SER A 69 7.11 -9.91 -19.16
N GLY A 70 5.82 -10.15 -19.20
CA GLY A 70 4.79 -9.16 -18.97
C GLY A 70 3.59 -9.84 -18.32
N HIS A 71 2.87 -9.15 -17.44
CA HIS A 71 1.65 -9.67 -16.84
C HIS A 71 0.42 -9.26 -17.65
N ILE A 72 -0.63 -10.06 -17.60
CA ILE A 72 -1.89 -9.85 -18.33
C ILE A 72 -3.06 -9.51 -17.40
N ASP A 73 -2.86 -9.62 -16.10
CA ASP A 73 -3.83 -9.22 -15.10
C ASP A 73 -3.96 -7.68 -15.06
N ALA A 74 -5.14 -7.21 -14.77
CA ALA A 74 -5.45 -5.80 -14.67
C ALA A 74 -5.95 -5.47 -13.26
N ALA A 75 -5.59 -4.28 -12.78
CA ALA A 75 -6.08 -3.75 -11.51
C ALA A 75 -7.55 -3.30 -11.63
N TYR A 76 -8.19 -3.11 -10.49
CA TYR A 76 -9.43 -2.35 -10.42
C TYR A 76 -9.22 -0.90 -10.83
N GLU A 77 -10.30 -0.28 -11.29
CA GLU A 77 -10.25 1.08 -11.79
C GLU A 77 -9.98 2.08 -10.66
N TRP A 78 -9.01 2.98 -10.89
CA TRP A 78 -8.66 4.04 -9.97
C TRP A 78 -9.26 5.37 -10.43
N ARG A 79 -10.39 5.74 -9.88
CA ARG A 79 -11.18 6.93 -10.28
C ARG A 79 -10.41 8.24 -10.19
N HIS A 80 -9.39 8.33 -9.33
CA HIS A 80 -8.60 9.56 -9.21
C HIS A 80 -7.89 9.94 -10.52
N LEU A 81 -7.60 8.99 -11.40
CA LEU A 81 -6.98 9.22 -12.70
C LEU A 81 -7.89 10.04 -13.66
N TYR A 82 -9.20 10.04 -13.43
CA TYR A 82 -10.15 10.82 -14.23
C TYR A 82 -10.18 12.31 -13.88
N TYR A 83 -9.58 12.72 -12.78
CA TYR A 83 -9.59 14.12 -12.37
C TYR A 83 -8.65 15.03 -13.18
N GLY A 84 -8.01 14.54 -14.24
CA GLY A 84 -7.21 15.30 -15.18
C GLY A 84 -6.13 16.14 -14.48
N LYS A 85 -6.24 17.48 -14.56
CA LYS A 85 -5.26 18.38 -13.94
C LYS A 85 -5.14 18.26 -12.41
N LYS A 86 -6.09 17.60 -11.73
CA LYS A 86 -6.06 17.39 -10.27
C LYS A 86 -5.35 16.09 -9.86
N VAL A 87 -4.90 15.25 -10.81
CA VAL A 87 -4.15 14.02 -10.52
C VAL A 87 -2.96 14.26 -9.59
N PRO A 88 -2.12 15.31 -9.74
CA PRO A 88 -1.03 15.56 -8.81
C PRO A 88 -1.50 15.83 -7.38
N LEU A 89 -2.61 16.54 -7.21
CA LEU A 89 -3.21 16.78 -5.89
C LEU A 89 -3.66 15.46 -5.24
N MET A 90 -4.27 14.57 -6.02
CA MET A 90 -4.69 13.25 -5.54
C MET A 90 -3.48 12.39 -5.16
N ALA A 91 -2.40 12.43 -5.94
CA ALA A 91 -1.16 11.73 -5.62
C ALA A 91 -0.55 12.23 -4.30
N ILE A 92 -0.53 13.54 -4.06
CA ILE A 92 -0.10 14.13 -2.78
C ILE A 92 -0.97 13.60 -1.64
N PHE A 93 -2.28 13.57 -1.82
CA PHE A 93 -3.23 13.09 -0.82
C PHE A 93 -3.03 11.60 -0.49
N MET A 94 -2.82 10.76 -1.50
CA MET A 94 -2.52 9.35 -1.33
C MET A 94 -1.17 9.14 -0.61
N SER A 95 -0.15 9.92 -1.00
CA SER A 95 1.17 9.88 -0.35
C SER A 95 1.08 10.33 1.12
N TRP A 96 0.24 11.32 1.42
CA TRP A 96 -0.07 11.74 2.78
C TRP A 96 -0.71 10.62 3.60
N THR A 97 -1.63 9.85 3.02
CA THR A 97 -2.28 8.74 3.70
C THR A 97 -1.28 7.68 4.13
N ILE A 98 -0.35 7.30 3.23
CA ILE A 98 0.70 6.31 3.52
C ILE A 98 1.75 6.88 4.48
N GLY A 99 2.30 8.05 4.17
CA GLY A 99 3.28 8.73 5.02
C GLY A 99 2.73 9.10 6.39
N GLY A 100 1.47 9.53 6.44
CA GLY A 100 0.75 9.85 7.66
C GLY A 100 0.58 8.66 8.60
N ALA A 101 0.46 7.44 8.07
CA ALA A 101 0.45 6.23 8.90
C ALA A 101 1.78 6.06 9.66
N ILE A 102 2.91 6.24 8.97
CA ILE A 102 4.24 6.16 9.60
C ILE A 102 4.39 7.24 10.68
N VAL A 103 4.02 8.48 10.35
CA VAL A 103 4.07 9.60 11.33
C VAL A 103 3.12 9.35 12.49
N SER A 104 1.91 8.84 12.25
CA SER A 104 0.97 8.46 13.32
C SER A 104 1.56 7.42 14.27
N PHE A 105 2.26 6.42 13.73
CA PHE A 105 2.96 5.43 14.54
C PHE A 105 4.00 6.11 15.46
N ILE A 106 4.86 6.95 14.90
CA ILE A 106 5.90 7.66 15.63
C ILE A 106 5.28 8.55 16.73
N LEU A 107 4.25 9.34 16.40
CA LEU A 107 3.58 10.21 17.34
C LEU A 107 2.90 9.43 18.47
N SER A 108 2.31 8.27 18.16
CA SER A 108 1.71 7.40 19.18
C SER A 108 2.77 6.85 20.13
N VAL A 109 3.92 6.43 19.63
CA VAL A 109 5.04 5.95 20.46
C VAL A 109 5.54 7.07 21.38
N ILE A 110 5.75 8.28 20.84
CA ILE A 110 6.17 9.45 21.65
C ILE A 110 5.12 9.76 22.73
N ALA A 111 3.84 9.79 22.40
CA ALA A 111 2.78 10.06 23.35
C ALA A 111 2.67 8.98 24.43
N ILE A 112 2.89 7.71 24.10
CA ILE A 112 2.95 6.60 25.07
C ILE A 112 4.14 6.82 26.01
N VAL A 113 5.33 7.08 25.50
CA VAL A 113 6.53 7.33 26.32
C VAL A 113 6.34 8.51 27.24
N ALA A 114 5.73 9.60 26.75
CA ALA A 114 5.46 10.80 27.55
C ALA A 114 4.51 10.57 28.75
N ASN A 115 3.74 9.47 28.75
CA ASN A 115 2.96 9.09 29.95
C ASN A 115 3.82 8.50 31.08
N PHE A 116 5.04 8.08 30.80
CA PHE A 116 5.93 7.42 31.75
C PHE A 116 7.20 8.23 32.05
N VAL A 117 7.55 9.17 31.16
CA VAL A 117 8.75 10.00 31.25
C VAL A 117 8.33 11.45 31.15
N ASP A 118 8.75 12.26 32.09
CA ASP A 118 8.49 13.70 32.06
C ASP A 118 9.25 14.33 30.86
N MET A 119 8.50 14.73 29.86
CA MET A 119 9.00 15.42 28.66
C MET A 119 8.57 16.91 28.65
N GLY A 120 8.11 17.42 29.80
CA GLY A 120 7.63 18.79 29.96
C GLY A 120 6.46 19.10 29.02
N THR A 121 6.35 20.37 28.61
CA THR A 121 5.26 20.85 27.75
C THR A 121 5.15 20.12 26.40
N PHE A 122 6.24 19.60 25.90
CA PHE A 122 6.23 18.79 24.67
C PHE A 122 5.49 17.46 24.88
N GLY A 123 5.75 16.78 26.01
CA GLY A 123 5.05 15.55 26.38
C GLY A 123 3.55 15.79 26.52
N ASP A 124 3.17 16.84 27.25
CA ASP A 124 1.76 17.24 27.42
C ASP A 124 1.08 17.52 26.08
N PHE A 125 1.78 18.19 25.19
CA PHE A 125 1.28 18.45 23.83
C PHE A 125 1.06 17.14 23.07
N MET A 126 2.00 16.19 23.09
CA MET A 126 1.88 14.92 22.41
C MET A 126 0.71 14.08 22.96
N ILE A 127 0.57 14.01 24.28
CA ILE A 127 -0.53 13.27 24.92
C ILE A 127 -1.89 13.85 24.52
N ASN A 128 -2.02 15.17 24.51
CA ASN A 128 -3.32 15.83 24.40
C ASN A 128 -3.73 16.14 22.96
N TYR A 129 -2.80 16.26 22.00
CA TYR A 129 -3.11 16.77 20.67
C TYR A 129 -2.72 15.87 19.50
N SER A 130 -1.88 14.83 19.68
CA SER A 130 -1.49 13.94 18.59
C SER A 130 -2.67 13.24 17.92
N TYR A 131 -3.78 13.05 18.63
CA TYR A 131 -5.00 12.46 18.10
C TYR A 131 -5.59 13.24 16.92
N ILE A 132 -5.37 14.55 16.85
CA ILE A 132 -5.83 15.38 15.71
C ILE A 132 -5.16 14.88 14.42
N PHE A 133 -3.86 14.65 14.49
CA PHE A 133 -3.10 14.12 13.36
C PHE A 133 -3.58 12.71 12.98
N HIS A 134 -3.80 11.83 13.95
CA HIS A 134 -4.31 10.49 13.72
C HIS A 134 -5.69 10.50 13.03
N PHE A 135 -6.57 11.42 13.48
CA PHE A 135 -7.88 11.57 12.87
C PHE A 135 -7.79 12.02 11.42
N VAL A 136 -6.97 13.01 11.11
CA VAL A 136 -6.75 13.48 9.72
C VAL A 136 -6.16 12.38 8.85
N THR A 137 -5.23 11.58 9.36
CA THR A 137 -4.66 10.44 8.63
C THR A 137 -5.69 9.34 8.40
N ALA A 138 -6.50 9.02 9.42
CA ALA A 138 -7.57 8.02 9.29
C ALA A 138 -8.63 8.45 8.26
N LEU A 139 -8.99 9.73 8.23
CA LEU A 139 -9.89 10.26 7.21
C LEU A 139 -9.28 10.12 5.81
N GLY A 140 -7.98 10.35 5.66
CA GLY A 140 -7.23 10.10 4.44
C GLY A 140 -7.34 8.64 3.97
N MET A 141 -7.19 7.70 4.89
CA MET A 141 -7.32 6.27 4.57
C MET A 141 -8.72 5.89 4.09
N VAL A 142 -9.77 6.42 4.74
CA VAL A 142 -11.16 6.17 4.31
C VAL A 142 -11.38 6.70 2.89
N THR A 143 -10.90 7.89 2.59
CA THR A 143 -11.07 8.47 1.26
C THR A 143 -10.28 7.74 0.19
N LEU A 144 -9.16 7.09 0.52
CA LEU A 144 -8.40 6.25 -0.41
C LEU A 144 -9.27 5.11 -0.96
N PHE A 145 -10.06 4.45 -0.12
CA PHE A 145 -11.00 3.40 -0.56
C PHE A 145 -12.09 3.92 -1.50
N MET A 146 -12.47 5.19 -1.37
CA MET A 146 -13.48 5.79 -2.27
C MET A 146 -12.96 6.02 -3.69
N PHE A 147 -11.63 6.04 -3.89
CA PHE A 147 -11.03 6.22 -5.21
C PHE A 147 -10.92 4.93 -6.02
N VAL A 148 -11.07 3.77 -5.41
CA VAL A 148 -11.00 2.47 -6.09
C VAL A 148 -12.43 2.02 -6.42
N ASP A 149 -12.69 1.71 -7.68
CA ASP A 149 -13.93 1.06 -8.10
C ASP A 149 -13.73 -0.45 -8.16
N PHE A 150 -14.13 -1.15 -7.12
CA PHE A 150 -14.01 -2.61 -7.03
C PHE A 150 -14.98 -3.37 -7.96
N ASN A 151 -15.89 -2.68 -8.64
CA ASN A 151 -16.82 -3.30 -9.59
C ASN A 151 -16.33 -3.21 -11.03
N THR A 152 -15.35 -2.35 -11.31
CA THR A 152 -14.85 -2.11 -12.65
C THR A 152 -13.37 -2.50 -12.73
N ILE A 153 -13.07 -3.44 -13.64
CA ILE A 153 -11.69 -3.84 -13.94
C ILE A 153 -11.16 -2.92 -15.03
N SER A 154 -9.97 -2.38 -14.83
CA SER A 154 -9.27 -1.58 -15.85
C SER A 154 -9.00 -2.41 -17.10
N PRO A 155 -9.08 -1.85 -18.33
CA PRO A 155 -8.70 -2.56 -19.55
C PRO A 155 -7.25 -3.08 -19.59
N GLY A 156 -6.37 -2.54 -18.76
CA GLY A 156 -4.97 -2.97 -18.64
C GLY A 156 -4.10 -2.71 -19.88
N ALA A 157 -4.54 -1.81 -20.77
CA ALA A 157 -3.85 -1.59 -22.06
C ALA A 157 -2.39 -1.17 -21.88
N ASN A 158 -2.11 -0.21 -20.99
CA ASN A 158 -0.75 0.22 -20.69
C ASN A 158 -0.11 -0.60 -19.58
N ASP A 159 -0.87 -1.01 -18.59
CA ASP A 159 -0.42 -1.78 -17.45
C ASP A 159 -1.21 -3.11 -17.38
N ASN A 160 -0.77 -4.20 -18.04
CA ASN A 160 0.54 -4.28 -18.73
C ASN A 160 0.44 -5.07 -20.04
N LEU A 161 -0.66 -4.95 -20.81
CA LEU A 161 -0.81 -5.63 -22.10
C LEU A 161 0.29 -5.20 -23.09
N THR A 162 0.73 -3.93 -23.04
CA THR A 162 1.85 -3.44 -23.86
C THR A 162 3.14 -4.19 -23.56
N GLY A 163 3.47 -4.46 -22.29
CA GLY A 163 4.63 -5.25 -21.89
C GLY A 163 4.55 -6.70 -22.35
N THR A 164 3.37 -7.30 -22.22
CA THR A 164 3.10 -8.65 -22.71
C THR A 164 3.28 -8.73 -24.23
N TYR A 165 2.73 -7.76 -24.96
CA TYR A 165 2.86 -7.71 -26.41
C TYR A 165 4.31 -7.51 -26.85
N ALA A 166 5.07 -6.67 -26.16
CA ALA A 166 6.49 -6.48 -26.41
C ALA A 166 7.30 -7.78 -26.22
N ALA A 167 6.96 -8.57 -25.20
CA ALA A 167 7.59 -9.87 -24.97
C ALA A 167 7.34 -10.86 -26.12
N VAL A 168 6.11 -10.91 -26.61
CA VAL A 168 5.73 -11.75 -27.78
C VAL A 168 6.43 -11.26 -29.04
N CYS A 169 6.48 -9.95 -29.28
CA CYS A 169 7.17 -9.39 -30.45
C CYS A 169 8.66 -9.68 -30.42
N ALA A 170 9.31 -9.53 -29.25
CA ALA A 170 10.72 -9.84 -29.11
C ALA A 170 11.02 -11.32 -29.43
N LEU A 171 10.18 -12.26 -28.95
CA LEU A 171 10.33 -13.67 -29.27
C LEU A 171 10.18 -13.92 -30.78
N ARG A 172 9.21 -13.28 -31.44
CA ARG A 172 8.98 -13.40 -32.89
C ARG A 172 10.13 -12.79 -33.70
N MET A 173 10.68 -11.66 -33.32
CA MET A 173 11.84 -11.05 -33.99
C MET A 173 13.08 -11.95 -33.95
N LEU A 174 13.23 -12.76 -32.93
CA LEU A 174 14.32 -13.72 -32.84
C LEU A 174 14.13 -14.94 -33.81
N ASP A 175 12.95 -15.13 -34.40
CA ASP A 175 12.66 -16.19 -35.33
C ASP A 175 12.83 -15.78 -36.80
N MET A 176 12.99 -14.49 -37.06
CA MET A 176 13.29 -13.96 -38.40
C MET A 176 14.79 -14.02 -38.68
#